data_d990d79921eb7ef23b058cb94fd32011
#
_entry.id   d990d79921eb7ef23b058cb94fd32011
#
_cell.length_a   1.000
_cell.length_b   1.000
_cell.length_c   1.000
_cell.angle_alpha   90.00
_cell.angle_beta   90.00
_cell.angle_gamma   90.00
#
_symmetry.space_group_name_H-M   'P 1'
#
loop_
_entity.id
_entity.type
_entity.pdbx_description
1 polymer ?
#
loop_
_entity_poly.entity_id
_entity_poly.type
_entity_poly.pdbx_seq_one_letter_code
_entity_poly.pdbx_strand_id
1 'polypeptide(L)'
;MLCLGLMSGTSADGVDAVLARFQGAPDRPEWQLLSHHHSPYPAALRDELVRIGQGEPRPAAALLDLAEAVTEQQAIAARGADPDQRASLIGCHGQTLWHRPPSSTRRGASWQLLQAPLLAQLLVRPVVHDFRAADLALGGQGAPLVPRADAALIGPGDGWRGVLNLGGIANLTLIPPRWGPQKQEPVLGWDCGPANSLIDLAMEQFSDGQQLFDRDGAMAAAGRCDNDVIQRWLQEPYFQLSPPKSTGRECFGQEDLRRRLHELGSVERADAVATLTGFTAAVVAQDLDRLSADRSIHLLELLVAGGGCRNPVLMSELQRRCRGLAVRASDQIGLAAEAREALVFALLAWWHHRGHPGNAPAITGATRETCLGVRVDPA
;
A
#
# COMPACT_ATOMS: atom_id res chain seq x y z
N MET A 1 13.50 6.12 20.28
CA MET A 1 12.42 5.25 20.74
C MET A 1 12.38 4.01 19.87
N LEU A 2 12.16 2.83 20.43
CA LEU A 2 11.93 1.60 19.65
C LEU A 2 10.43 1.37 19.50
N CYS A 3 10.00 1.20 18.25
CA CYS A 3 8.60 0.98 17.92
C CYS A 3 8.44 -0.28 17.08
N LEU A 4 7.44 -1.09 17.40
CA LEU A 4 6.94 -2.14 16.51
C LEU A 4 5.90 -1.55 15.56
N GLY A 5 5.92 -1.98 14.31
CA GLY A 5 4.86 -1.73 13.34
C GLY A 5 4.30 -3.04 12.84
N LEU A 6 2.98 -3.17 12.84
CA LEU A 6 2.25 -4.36 12.41
C LEU A 6 1.29 -3.98 11.29
N MET A 7 1.43 -4.66 10.15
CA MET A 7 0.58 -4.45 8.98
C MET A 7 0.06 -5.77 8.44
N SER A 8 -1.23 -5.80 8.13
CA SER A 8 -1.85 -6.84 7.33
C SER A 8 -2.64 -6.19 6.20
N GLY A 9 -2.31 -6.55 4.98
CA GLY A 9 -2.95 -6.05 3.77
C GLY A 9 -4.32 -6.68 3.49
N THR A 10 -5.03 -6.15 2.50
CA THR A 10 -6.34 -6.68 2.06
C THR A 10 -6.24 -8.06 1.39
N SER A 11 -5.05 -8.50 0.99
CA SER A 11 -4.77 -9.87 0.52
C SER A 11 -4.93 -10.93 1.62
N ALA A 12 -4.87 -10.49 2.89
CA ALA A 12 -4.94 -11.37 4.08
C ALA A 12 -3.97 -12.55 4.00
N ASP A 13 -2.78 -12.35 3.46
CA ASP A 13 -1.73 -13.36 3.34
C ASP A 13 -0.96 -13.57 4.64
N GLY A 14 -0.97 -12.58 5.54
CA GLY A 14 -0.32 -12.64 6.83
C GLY A 14 -0.12 -11.27 7.45
N VAL A 15 0.80 -11.21 8.41
CA VAL A 15 1.19 -10.00 9.14
C VAL A 15 2.66 -9.71 8.91
N ASP A 16 2.98 -8.55 8.37
CA ASP A 16 4.32 -8.00 8.38
C ASP A 16 4.56 -7.21 9.66
N ALA A 17 5.61 -7.56 10.37
CA ALA A 17 6.04 -6.96 11.62
C ALA A 17 7.44 -6.40 11.49
N VAL A 18 7.65 -5.17 11.93
CA VAL A 18 8.99 -4.56 11.96
C VAL A 18 9.30 -3.99 13.34
N LEU A 19 10.55 -4.10 13.76
CA LEU A 19 11.09 -3.31 14.85
C LEU A 19 11.96 -2.19 14.25
N ALA A 20 11.63 -0.96 14.60
CA ALA A 20 12.38 0.20 14.12
C ALA A 20 12.73 1.16 15.26
N ARG A 21 13.85 1.87 15.09
CA ARG A 21 14.26 2.96 15.97
C ARG A 21 13.93 4.28 15.31
N PHE A 22 13.31 5.19 16.06
CA PHE A 22 13.05 6.56 15.63
C PHE A 22 13.62 7.56 16.63
N GLN A 23 14.23 8.63 16.13
CA GLN A 23 14.73 9.77 16.90
C GLN A 23 14.71 11.05 16.07
N GLY A 24 15.02 12.18 16.68
CA GLY A 24 15.07 13.48 16.01
C GLY A 24 13.70 14.16 15.90
N ALA A 25 13.56 15.00 14.89
CA ALA A 25 12.34 15.77 14.63
C ALA A 25 11.29 14.89 13.93
N PRO A 26 9.98 14.99 14.29
CA PRO A 26 8.95 14.15 13.72
C PRO A 26 8.79 14.28 12.19
N ASP A 27 8.97 15.47 11.63
CA ASP A 27 8.88 15.75 10.20
C ASP A 27 10.10 15.23 9.39
N ARG A 28 11.20 14.95 10.09
CA ARG A 28 12.44 14.40 9.53
C ARG A 28 13.07 13.42 10.51
N PRO A 29 12.47 12.26 10.72
CA PRO A 29 12.97 11.29 11.67
C PRO A 29 14.31 10.70 11.19
N GLU A 30 15.22 10.56 12.10
CA GLU A 30 16.33 9.62 11.94
C GLU A 30 15.76 8.24 12.31
N TRP A 31 15.84 7.30 11.39
CA TRP A 31 15.26 5.99 11.60
C TRP A 31 16.20 4.85 11.20
N GLN A 32 16.00 3.72 11.81
CA GLN A 32 16.74 2.49 11.52
C GLN A 32 15.79 1.30 11.64
N LEU A 33 15.66 0.52 10.56
CA LEU A 33 15.01 -0.78 10.59
C LEU A 33 15.95 -1.77 11.28
N LEU A 34 15.49 -2.43 12.34
CA LEU A 34 16.28 -3.37 13.14
C LEU A 34 15.94 -4.82 12.82
N SER A 35 14.68 -5.11 12.55
CA SER A 35 14.21 -6.45 12.15
C SER A 35 12.93 -6.33 11.34
N HIS A 36 12.69 -7.35 10.51
CA HIS A 36 11.43 -7.60 9.79
C HIS A 36 11.10 -9.08 9.94
N HIS A 37 9.82 -9.38 10.16
CA HIS A 37 9.30 -10.73 10.24
C HIS A 37 7.93 -10.78 9.57
N HIS A 38 7.75 -11.74 8.65
CA HIS A 38 6.44 -12.05 8.07
C HIS A 38 5.87 -13.31 8.71
N SER A 39 4.65 -13.22 9.19
CA SER A 39 3.91 -14.35 9.79
C SER A 39 2.67 -14.62 8.93
N PRO A 40 2.62 -15.72 8.15
CA PRO A 40 1.47 -16.02 7.32
C PRO A 40 0.24 -16.34 8.18
N TYR A 41 -0.94 -15.96 7.73
CA TYR A 41 -2.17 -16.42 8.38
C TYR A 41 -2.39 -17.92 8.14
N PRO A 42 -2.94 -18.64 9.12
CA PRO A 42 -3.48 -19.99 8.89
C PRO A 42 -4.49 -19.97 7.73
N ALA A 43 -4.47 -20.98 6.87
CA ALA A 43 -5.30 -21.01 5.66
C ALA A 43 -6.79 -20.76 5.95
N ALA A 44 -7.34 -21.42 6.99
CA ALA A 44 -8.74 -21.25 7.38
C ALA A 44 -9.08 -19.79 7.79
N LEU A 45 -8.16 -19.12 8.51
CA LEU A 45 -8.32 -17.71 8.90
C LEU A 45 -8.28 -16.81 7.66
N ARG A 46 -7.31 -17.02 6.78
CA ARG A 46 -7.18 -16.28 5.53
C ARG A 46 -8.43 -16.38 4.67
N ASP A 47 -8.91 -17.61 4.45
CA ASP A 47 -10.08 -17.86 3.61
C ASP A 47 -11.34 -17.17 4.16
N GLU A 48 -11.49 -17.14 5.48
CA GLU A 48 -12.61 -16.45 6.13
C GLU A 48 -12.50 -14.94 6.00
N LEU A 49 -11.34 -14.36 6.22
CA LEU A 49 -11.09 -12.92 6.05
C LEU A 49 -11.36 -12.47 4.60
N VAL A 50 -10.93 -13.24 3.61
CA VAL A 50 -11.18 -12.94 2.19
C VAL A 50 -12.68 -12.98 1.88
N ARG A 51 -13.41 -14.02 2.32
CA ARG A 51 -14.86 -14.12 2.10
C ARG A 51 -15.64 -12.95 2.70
N ILE A 52 -15.31 -12.57 3.94
CA ILE A 52 -15.95 -11.42 4.61
C ILE A 52 -15.61 -10.12 3.87
N GLY A 53 -14.36 -9.93 3.47
CA GLY A 53 -13.92 -8.78 2.68
C GLY A 53 -14.63 -8.67 1.32
N GLN A 54 -15.14 -9.78 0.79
CA GLN A 54 -15.98 -9.85 -0.40
C GLN A 54 -17.48 -9.64 -0.12
N GLY A 55 -17.86 -9.38 1.15
CA GLY A 55 -19.23 -9.07 1.55
C GLY A 55 -20.04 -10.27 2.03
N GLU A 56 -19.42 -11.43 2.28
CA GLU A 56 -20.15 -12.59 2.84
C GLU A 56 -20.58 -12.28 4.28
N PRO A 57 -21.90 -12.38 4.60
CA PRO A 57 -22.41 -12.03 5.92
C PRO A 57 -21.95 -13.04 7.00
N ARG A 58 -21.65 -12.52 8.18
CA ARG A 58 -21.29 -13.34 9.35
C ARG A 58 -22.08 -12.90 10.57
N PRO A 59 -22.45 -13.81 11.48
CA PRO A 59 -23.03 -13.46 12.77
C PRO A 59 -22.01 -12.74 13.65
N ALA A 60 -22.49 -11.88 14.55
CA ALA A 60 -21.61 -11.08 15.42
C ALA A 60 -20.64 -11.93 16.26
N ALA A 61 -21.08 -13.11 16.74
CA ALA A 61 -20.21 -14.04 17.48
C ALA A 61 -18.98 -14.45 16.64
N ALA A 62 -19.18 -14.84 15.38
CA ALA A 62 -18.07 -15.23 14.51
C ALA A 62 -17.10 -14.04 14.23
N LEU A 63 -17.61 -12.80 14.18
CA LEU A 63 -16.75 -11.62 14.04
C LEU A 63 -15.92 -11.37 15.30
N LEU A 64 -16.42 -11.69 16.50
CA LEU A 64 -15.64 -11.63 17.74
C LEU A 64 -14.52 -12.67 17.75
N ASP A 65 -14.83 -13.93 17.42
CA ASP A 65 -13.85 -15.01 17.34
C ASP A 65 -12.76 -14.68 16.30
N LEU A 66 -13.17 -14.13 15.17
CA LEU A 66 -12.25 -13.69 14.12
C LEU A 66 -11.35 -12.54 14.58
N ALA A 67 -11.89 -11.56 15.33
CA ALA A 67 -11.12 -10.46 15.89
C ALA A 67 -10.06 -10.94 16.87
N GLU A 68 -10.39 -11.93 17.71
CA GLU A 68 -9.46 -12.58 18.62
C GLU A 68 -8.35 -13.29 17.85
N ALA A 69 -8.71 -14.15 16.89
CA ALA A 69 -7.75 -14.90 16.09
C ALA A 69 -6.78 -13.98 15.31
N VAL A 70 -7.29 -12.91 14.69
CA VAL A 70 -6.45 -11.90 14.03
C VAL A 70 -5.49 -11.25 15.03
N THR A 71 -5.98 -10.91 16.23
CA THR A 71 -5.16 -10.25 17.27
C THR A 71 -4.04 -11.15 17.77
N GLU A 72 -4.30 -12.44 17.93
CA GLU A 72 -3.30 -13.43 18.31
C GLU A 72 -2.20 -13.57 17.23
N GLN A 73 -2.59 -13.57 15.95
CA GLN A 73 -1.60 -13.60 14.85
C GLN A 73 -0.77 -12.31 14.79
N GLN A 74 -1.34 -11.14 15.09
CA GLN A 74 -0.59 -9.89 15.26
C GLN A 74 0.44 -10.02 16.40
N ALA A 75 0.07 -10.63 17.53
CA ALA A 75 0.98 -10.84 18.65
C ALA A 75 2.10 -11.84 18.32
N ILE A 76 1.82 -12.89 17.54
CA ILE A 76 2.82 -13.85 17.06
C ILE A 76 3.84 -13.15 16.17
N ALA A 77 3.38 -12.37 15.18
CA ALA A 77 4.25 -11.63 14.28
C ALA A 77 5.11 -10.60 15.03
N ALA A 78 4.54 -9.88 16.01
CA ALA A 78 5.25 -8.94 16.87
C ALA A 78 6.41 -9.60 17.62
N ARG A 79 6.17 -10.77 18.23
CA ARG A 79 7.21 -11.54 18.92
C ARG A 79 8.28 -12.06 17.96
N GLY A 80 7.92 -12.39 16.72
CA GLY A 80 8.88 -12.77 15.69
C GLY A 80 9.82 -11.63 15.30
N ALA A 81 9.31 -10.41 15.22
CA ALA A 81 10.12 -9.22 14.91
C ALA A 81 10.89 -8.68 16.13
N ASP A 82 10.38 -8.88 17.34
CA ASP A 82 11.01 -8.39 18.60
C ASP A 82 11.00 -9.48 19.69
N PRO A 83 11.79 -10.54 19.54
CA PRO A 83 11.83 -11.64 20.49
C PRO A 83 12.34 -11.20 21.88
N ASP A 84 13.15 -10.18 21.94
CA ASP A 84 13.70 -9.62 23.20
C ASP A 84 12.76 -8.58 23.86
N GLN A 85 11.59 -8.32 23.27
CA GLN A 85 10.59 -7.39 23.79
C GLN A 85 11.15 -5.97 24.08
N ARG A 86 11.98 -5.44 23.18
CA ARG A 86 12.65 -4.13 23.32
C ARG A 86 11.76 -2.95 22.94
N ALA A 87 10.70 -3.18 22.18
CA ALA A 87 9.81 -2.12 21.76
C ALA A 87 9.13 -1.46 22.96
N SER A 88 8.98 -0.16 22.93
CA SER A 88 8.27 0.62 23.95
C SER A 88 6.88 1.09 23.48
N LEU A 89 6.56 0.91 22.20
CA LEU A 89 5.30 1.30 21.58
C LEU A 89 5.03 0.40 20.38
N ILE A 90 3.77 0.12 20.12
CA ILE A 90 3.31 -0.68 18.98
C ILE A 90 2.35 0.15 18.14
N GLY A 91 2.55 0.19 16.83
CA GLY A 91 1.59 0.65 15.85
C GLY A 91 0.98 -0.53 15.12
N CYS A 92 -0.30 -0.79 15.30
CA CYS A 92 -0.99 -1.90 14.67
C CYS A 92 -2.09 -1.41 13.73
N HIS A 93 -1.96 -1.70 12.44
CA HIS A 93 -3.01 -1.38 11.47
C HIS A 93 -4.26 -2.21 11.70
N GLY A 94 -4.09 -3.47 12.12
CA GLY A 94 -5.17 -4.47 12.12
C GLY A 94 -5.45 -5.00 10.72
N GLN A 95 -6.48 -5.85 10.58
CA GLN A 95 -6.91 -6.44 9.32
C GLN A 95 -8.11 -5.69 8.76
N THR A 96 -7.97 -5.02 7.63
CA THR A 96 -9.10 -4.34 6.98
C THR A 96 -10.13 -5.36 6.49
N LEU A 97 -11.33 -5.27 7.03
CA LEU A 97 -12.50 -6.00 6.54
C LEU A 97 -13.29 -5.16 5.53
N TRP A 98 -13.45 -3.87 5.82
CA TRP A 98 -14.25 -2.98 4.99
C TRP A 98 -13.70 -1.57 5.00
N HIS A 99 -13.67 -0.95 3.83
CA HIS A 99 -13.35 0.46 3.69
C HIS A 99 -14.34 1.11 2.73
N ARG A 100 -14.93 2.20 3.15
CA ARG A 100 -15.84 3.00 2.35
C ARG A 100 -15.45 4.47 2.49
N PRO A 101 -14.94 5.09 1.42
CA PRO A 101 -14.67 6.52 1.40
C PRO A 101 -15.97 7.34 1.57
N PRO A 102 -15.89 8.62 1.95
CA PRO A 102 -17.06 9.49 2.03
C PRO A 102 -17.65 9.76 0.64
N SER A 103 -18.95 10.03 0.61
CA SER A 103 -19.66 10.51 -0.58
C SER A 103 -20.42 11.79 -0.23
N SER A 104 -21.08 12.42 -1.23
CA SER A 104 -21.91 13.61 -1.00
C SER A 104 -23.07 13.38 0.00
N THR A 105 -23.50 12.13 0.17
CA THR A 105 -24.66 11.77 1.01
C THR A 105 -24.28 10.95 2.25
N ARG A 106 -23.04 10.46 2.35
CA ARG A 106 -22.66 9.52 3.41
C ARG A 106 -21.23 9.74 3.88
N ARG A 107 -21.03 9.75 5.21
CA ARG A 107 -19.69 9.81 5.82
C ARG A 107 -18.88 8.57 5.48
N GLY A 108 -17.57 8.75 5.35
CA GLY A 108 -16.62 7.63 5.23
C GLY A 108 -16.63 6.75 6.48
N ALA A 109 -16.32 5.48 6.29
CA ALA A 109 -16.14 4.51 7.37
C ALA A 109 -15.12 3.46 6.96
N SER A 110 -14.34 2.99 7.92
CA SER A 110 -13.37 1.92 7.71
C SER A 110 -13.35 1.02 8.94
N TRP A 111 -13.21 -0.27 8.73
CA TRP A 111 -13.13 -1.22 9.82
C TRP A 111 -11.90 -2.09 9.67
N GLN A 112 -10.96 -1.85 10.58
CA GLN A 112 -9.79 -2.68 10.77
C GLN A 112 -10.04 -3.58 11.97
N LEU A 113 -10.13 -4.89 11.74
CA LEU A 113 -10.40 -5.88 12.78
C LEU A 113 -9.19 -6.03 13.69
N LEU A 114 -9.38 -5.79 14.96
CA LEU A 114 -8.37 -5.89 16.02
C LEU A 114 -9.04 -5.74 17.39
N GLN A 115 -8.62 -6.56 18.35
CA GLN A 115 -8.87 -6.34 19.78
C GLN A 115 -7.64 -5.67 20.41
N ALA A 116 -7.53 -4.34 20.27
CA ALA A 116 -6.34 -3.61 20.70
C ALA A 116 -6.00 -3.76 22.20
N PRO A 117 -6.98 -3.80 23.15
CA PRO A 117 -6.70 -4.10 24.55
C PRO A 117 -6.08 -5.50 24.76
N LEU A 118 -6.57 -6.51 24.02
CA LEU A 118 -6.00 -7.85 24.05
C LEU A 118 -4.56 -7.84 23.54
N LEU A 119 -4.29 -7.17 22.41
CA LEU A 119 -2.92 -7.07 21.87
C LEU A 119 -1.99 -6.38 22.86
N ALA A 120 -2.44 -5.28 23.48
CA ALA A 120 -1.65 -4.56 24.48
C ALA A 120 -1.30 -5.46 25.68
N GLN A 121 -2.25 -6.27 26.13
CA GLN A 121 -2.04 -7.22 27.22
C GLN A 121 -1.13 -8.39 26.83
N LEU A 122 -1.31 -8.95 25.64
CA LEU A 122 -0.48 -10.07 25.14
C LEU A 122 1.00 -9.69 24.98
N LEU A 123 1.27 -8.43 24.65
CA LEU A 123 2.63 -7.91 24.43
C LEU A 123 3.16 -7.07 25.60
N VAL A 124 2.31 -6.77 26.59
CA VAL A 124 2.61 -5.93 27.75
C VAL A 124 3.22 -4.56 27.30
N ARG A 125 2.64 -3.98 26.26
CA ARG A 125 3.10 -2.71 25.64
C ARG A 125 1.92 -1.88 25.16
N PRO A 126 2.03 -0.54 25.20
CA PRO A 126 1.05 0.34 24.59
C PRO A 126 0.89 0.07 23.10
N VAL A 127 -0.36 0.07 22.62
CA VAL A 127 -0.72 -0.10 21.21
C VAL A 127 -1.43 1.14 20.70
N VAL A 128 -0.97 1.69 19.59
CA VAL A 128 -1.68 2.68 18.78
C VAL A 128 -2.32 1.96 17.61
N HIS A 129 -3.61 2.15 17.44
CA HIS A 129 -4.42 1.49 16.42
C HIS A 129 -5.47 2.45 15.84
N ASP A 130 -6.32 1.97 14.93
CA ASP A 130 -7.41 2.75 14.31
C ASP A 130 -6.94 4.07 13.68
N PHE A 131 -5.89 4.00 12.87
CA PHE A 131 -5.24 5.15 12.26
C PHE A 131 -6.12 5.89 11.23
N ARG A 132 -7.19 5.28 10.74
CA ARG A 132 -8.04 5.85 9.69
C ARG A 132 -9.19 6.70 10.25
N ALA A 133 -9.64 6.42 11.47
CA ALA A 133 -10.85 6.99 12.06
C ALA A 133 -10.79 8.52 12.19
N ALA A 134 -9.66 9.08 12.63
CA ALA A 134 -9.53 10.52 12.83
C ALA A 134 -9.59 11.31 11.50
N ASP A 135 -8.97 10.78 10.43
CA ASP A 135 -9.03 11.39 9.09
C ASP A 135 -10.46 11.32 8.51
N LEU A 136 -11.12 10.15 8.62
CA LEU A 136 -12.51 9.98 8.21
C LEU A 136 -13.48 10.90 8.97
N ALA A 137 -13.26 11.10 10.27
CA ALA A 137 -14.06 12.00 11.10
C ALA A 137 -13.94 13.47 10.67
N LEU A 138 -12.80 13.85 10.08
CA LEU A 138 -12.55 15.15 9.51
C LEU A 138 -12.99 15.27 8.04
N GLY A 139 -13.75 14.31 7.53
CA GLY A 139 -14.24 14.31 6.15
C GLY A 139 -13.25 13.78 5.12
N GLY A 140 -12.07 13.35 5.54
CA GLY A 140 -11.09 12.71 4.67
C GLY A 140 -11.50 11.30 4.23
N GLN A 141 -10.77 10.77 3.28
CA GLN A 141 -11.02 9.42 2.73
C GLN A 141 -10.50 8.29 3.63
N GLY A 142 -9.68 8.59 4.67
CA GLY A 142 -9.05 7.59 5.53
C GLY A 142 -7.95 6.76 4.84
N ALA A 143 -7.68 7.07 3.57
CA ALA A 143 -6.65 6.48 2.73
C ALA A 143 -6.30 7.44 1.57
N PRO A 144 -5.07 7.39 0.99
CA PRO A 144 -3.91 6.69 1.53
C PRO A 144 -3.27 7.45 2.72
N LEU A 145 -2.78 6.72 3.74
CA LEU A 145 -2.06 7.30 4.88
C LEU A 145 -0.53 7.26 4.70
N VAL A 146 -0.08 6.42 3.78
CA VAL A 146 1.33 6.13 3.53
C VAL A 146 2.12 7.33 2.97
N PRO A 147 1.59 8.19 2.07
CA PRO A 147 2.40 9.19 1.39
C PRO A 147 3.12 10.18 2.31
N ARG A 148 2.48 10.63 3.40
CA ARG A 148 3.13 11.53 4.37
C ARG A 148 4.27 10.83 5.11
N ALA A 149 4.05 9.58 5.48
CA ALA A 149 5.07 8.77 6.15
C ALA A 149 6.26 8.47 5.21
N ASP A 150 6.00 8.15 3.95
CA ASP A 150 7.05 7.97 2.93
C ASP A 150 7.91 9.22 2.80
N ALA A 151 7.27 10.37 2.70
CA ALA A 151 7.99 11.64 2.59
C ALA A 151 8.92 11.89 3.79
N ALA A 152 8.50 11.50 4.98
CA ALA A 152 9.33 11.63 6.20
C ALA A 152 10.47 10.59 6.24
N LEU A 153 10.19 9.33 5.86
CA LEU A 153 11.16 8.23 5.88
C LEU A 153 12.25 8.41 4.81
N ILE A 154 11.86 8.83 3.62
CA ILE A 154 12.73 8.94 2.45
C ILE A 154 13.41 10.32 2.39
N GLY A 155 12.68 11.34 2.81
CA GLY A 155 13.11 12.73 2.74
C GLY A 155 13.15 13.30 1.31
N PRO A 156 13.25 14.65 1.20
CA PRO A 156 13.33 15.32 -0.10
C PRO A 156 14.70 15.12 -0.76
N GLY A 157 14.69 14.98 -2.09
CA GLY A 157 15.88 14.94 -2.94
C GLY A 157 16.24 16.31 -3.54
N ASP A 158 17.16 16.34 -4.51
CA ASP A 158 17.50 17.54 -5.26
C ASP A 158 16.44 17.93 -6.30
N GLY A 159 15.57 16.99 -6.66
CA GLY A 159 14.37 17.21 -7.45
C GLY A 159 13.21 16.40 -6.86
N TRP A 160 12.08 16.36 -7.57
CA TRP A 160 10.96 15.51 -7.17
C TRP A 160 11.34 14.03 -7.14
N ARG A 161 10.89 13.34 -6.10
CA ARG A 161 11.06 11.90 -5.91
C ARG A 161 9.69 11.22 -5.98
N GLY A 162 9.59 10.15 -6.73
CA GLY A 162 8.43 9.28 -6.73
C GLY A 162 8.66 8.06 -5.85
N VAL A 163 7.61 7.64 -5.13
CA VAL A 163 7.56 6.35 -4.44
C VAL A 163 6.35 5.60 -4.97
N LEU A 164 6.60 4.52 -5.68
CA LEU A 164 5.58 3.68 -6.29
C LEU A 164 5.44 2.38 -5.52
N ASN A 165 4.28 2.15 -4.93
CA ASN A 165 3.95 0.86 -4.32
C ASN A 165 3.22 -0.03 -5.33
N LEU A 166 3.80 -1.15 -5.68
CA LEU A 166 3.22 -2.17 -6.57
C LEU A 166 2.68 -3.35 -5.74
N GLY A 167 1.58 -3.08 -5.04
CA GLY A 167 0.73 -4.12 -4.43
C GLY A 167 -0.28 -4.67 -5.43
N GLY A 168 -1.53 -4.89 -5.04
CA GLY A 168 -2.63 -5.17 -5.98
C GLY A 168 -2.94 -3.96 -6.86
N ILE A 169 -2.92 -2.76 -6.27
CA ILE A 169 -3.08 -1.46 -6.91
C ILE A 169 -1.74 -0.72 -6.89
N ALA A 170 -1.46 0.04 -7.92
CA ALA A 170 -0.29 0.91 -8.02
C ALA A 170 -0.57 2.25 -7.33
N ASN A 171 0.05 2.48 -6.18
CA ASN A 171 -0.06 3.75 -5.46
C ASN A 171 1.20 4.57 -5.68
N LEU A 172 1.05 5.82 -6.08
CA LEU A 172 2.16 6.74 -6.30
C LEU A 172 2.15 7.84 -5.23
N THR A 173 3.30 8.10 -4.64
CA THR A 173 3.59 9.23 -3.76
C THR A 173 4.63 10.11 -4.43
N LEU A 174 4.42 11.43 -4.43
CA LEU A 174 5.40 12.40 -4.90
C LEU A 174 5.88 13.28 -3.74
N ILE A 175 7.18 13.31 -3.57
CA ILE A 175 7.88 14.08 -2.53
C ILE A 175 8.51 15.29 -3.21
N PRO A 176 8.19 16.53 -2.76
CA PRO A 176 8.74 17.74 -3.35
C PRO A 176 10.26 17.85 -3.13
N PRO A 177 10.95 18.66 -3.96
CA PRO A 177 12.40 18.82 -3.86
C PRO A 177 12.82 19.55 -2.59
N ARG A 178 14.07 19.34 -2.15
CA ARG A 178 14.67 20.04 -1.01
C ARG A 178 14.89 21.52 -1.29
N TRP A 179 15.12 21.89 -2.53
CA TRP A 179 15.51 23.22 -2.98
C TRP A 179 14.60 23.71 -4.11
N GLY A 180 14.69 25.00 -4.42
CA GLY A 180 13.97 25.61 -5.55
C GLY A 180 12.56 26.09 -5.20
N PRO A 181 11.82 26.57 -6.21
CA PRO A 181 10.50 27.19 -6.01
C PRO A 181 9.44 26.18 -5.52
N GLN A 182 9.57 24.92 -5.88
CA GLN A 182 8.62 23.86 -5.54
C GLN A 182 8.88 23.16 -4.20
N LYS A 183 9.86 23.62 -3.42
CA LYS A 183 10.22 22.98 -2.12
C LYS A 183 9.11 23.01 -1.06
N GLN A 184 8.15 23.90 -1.21
CA GLN A 184 7.01 24.05 -0.28
C GLN A 184 5.72 23.45 -0.83
N GLU A 185 5.77 22.84 -2.02
CA GLU A 185 4.64 22.09 -2.54
C GLU A 185 4.26 20.95 -1.59
N PRO A 186 2.98 20.61 -1.46
CA PRO A 186 2.56 19.49 -0.65
C PRO A 186 3.05 18.17 -1.24
N VAL A 187 3.20 17.18 -0.38
CA VAL A 187 3.31 15.77 -0.81
C VAL A 187 2.02 15.41 -1.54
N LEU A 188 2.15 14.80 -2.71
CA LEU A 188 1.02 14.31 -3.49
C LEU A 188 0.93 12.80 -3.40
N GLY A 189 -0.26 12.24 -3.57
CA GLY A 189 -0.42 10.78 -3.58
C GLY A 189 -1.77 10.38 -4.16
N TRP A 190 -1.79 9.29 -4.95
CA TRP A 190 -2.99 8.72 -5.58
C TRP A 190 -2.76 7.29 -6.06
N ASP A 191 -3.85 6.63 -6.45
CA ASP A 191 -3.83 5.33 -7.10
C ASP A 191 -3.77 5.52 -8.61
N CYS A 192 -2.70 5.02 -9.25
CA CYS A 192 -2.57 5.10 -10.71
C CYS A 192 -3.55 4.15 -11.42
N GLY A 193 -3.71 2.92 -10.90
CA GLY A 193 -4.54 1.87 -11.48
C GLY A 193 -4.11 0.48 -11.00
N PRO A 194 -4.40 -0.60 -11.76
CA PRO A 194 -4.01 -1.94 -11.38
C PRO A 194 -2.48 -2.09 -11.37
N ALA A 195 -1.95 -2.78 -10.35
CA ALA A 195 -0.59 -3.27 -10.33
C ALA A 195 -0.58 -4.79 -10.53
N ASN A 196 -0.41 -5.57 -9.47
CA ASN A 196 -0.40 -7.03 -9.62
C ASN A 196 -1.80 -7.64 -9.68
N SER A 197 -2.88 -6.93 -9.29
CA SER A 197 -4.21 -7.52 -9.17
C SER A 197 -4.67 -8.27 -10.42
N LEU A 198 -4.52 -7.69 -11.60
CA LEU A 198 -4.92 -8.34 -12.85
C LEU A 198 -3.94 -9.43 -13.29
N ILE A 199 -2.64 -9.25 -13.00
CA ILE A 199 -1.59 -10.23 -13.30
C ILE A 199 -1.82 -11.49 -12.46
N ASP A 200 -2.02 -11.32 -11.14
CA ASP A 200 -2.22 -12.40 -10.19
C ASP A 200 -3.50 -13.19 -10.53
N LEU A 201 -4.60 -12.50 -10.81
CA LEU A 201 -5.86 -13.13 -11.23
C LEU A 201 -5.71 -13.91 -12.55
N ALA A 202 -4.92 -13.39 -13.50
CA ALA A 202 -4.65 -14.09 -14.76
C ALA A 202 -3.80 -15.34 -14.50
N MET A 203 -2.79 -15.26 -13.64
CA MET A 203 -1.96 -16.41 -13.26
C MET A 203 -2.78 -17.48 -12.55
N GLU A 204 -3.63 -17.11 -11.61
CA GLU A 204 -4.53 -18.03 -10.91
C GLU A 204 -5.47 -18.74 -11.90
N GLN A 205 -6.08 -18.00 -12.82
CA GLN A 205 -6.97 -18.55 -13.85
C GLN A 205 -6.24 -19.47 -14.84
N PHE A 206 -5.05 -19.08 -15.30
CA PHE A 206 -4.32 -19.82 -16.32
C PHE A 206 -3.62 -21.09 -15.77
N SER A 207 -3.41 -21.15 -14.47
CA SER A 207 -2.78 -22.29 -13.78
C SER A 207 -3.78 -23.17 -13.03
N ASP A 208 -5.09 -22.94 -13.18
CA ASP A 208 -6.14 -23.63 -12.42
C ASP A 208 -5.89 -23.54 -10.88
N GLY A 209 -5.49 -22.35 -10.41
CA GLY A 209 -5.24 -22.04 -9.01
C GLY A 209 -3.88 -22.50 -8.46
N GLN A 210 -3.01 -23.07 -9.29
CA GLN A 210 -1.70 -23.57 -8.83
C GLN A 210 -0.65 -22.46 -8.65
N GLN A 211 -0.79 -21.34 -9.35
CA GLN A 211 0.10 -20.19 -9.28
C GLN A 211 -0.71 -18.93 -9.00
N LEU A 212 -0.42 -18.27 -7.89
CA LEU A 212 -1.15 -17.08 -7.45
C LEU A 212 -0.54 -15.77 -7.96
N PHE A 213 0.64 -15.81 -8.56
CA PHE A 213 1.35 -14.65 -9.13
C PHE A 213 2.39 -15.10 -10.16
N ASP A 214 2.81 -14.20 -11.03
CA ASP A 214 3.88 -14.45 -12.04
C ASP A 214 5.25 -14.38 -11.37
N ARG A 215 5.73 -15.54 -10.92
CA ARG A 215 7.01 -15.64 -10.22
C ARG A 215 8.16 -15.21 -11.13
N ASP A 216 8.93 -14.22 -10.67
CA ASP A 216 10.09 -13.64 -11.39
C ASP A 216 9.73 -13.10 -12.78
N GLY A 217 8.44 -12.84 -13.06
CA GLY A 217 7.96 -12.40 -14.36
C GLY A 217 8.10 -13.44 -15.48
N ALA A 218 8.17 -14.73 -15.12
CA ALA A 218 8.52 -15.79 -16.07
C ALA A 218 7.52 -15.93 -17.22
N MET A 219 6.22 -15.81 -16.93
CA MET A 219 5.18 -15.87 -17.95
C MET A 219 5.15 -14.61 -18.81
N ALA A 220 5.26 -13.44 -18.17
CA ALA A 220 5.35 -12.17 -18.90
C ALA A 220 6.58 -12.11 -19.83
N ALA A 221 7.73 -12.64 -19.37
CA ALA A 221 8.96 -12.70 -20.18
C ALA A 221 8.85 -13.61 -21.39
N ALA A 222 8.02 -14.65 -21.34
CA ALA A 222 7.78 -15.56 -22.45
C ALA A 222 6.80 -15.01 -23.50
N GLY A 223 6.05 -13.96 -23.16
CA GLY A 223 5.01 -13.38 -24.00
C GLY A 223 5.43 -12.10 -24.70
N ARG A 224 4.55 -11.62 -25.58
CA ARG A 224 4.70 -10.37 -26.33
C ARG A 224 3.62 -9.39 -25.87
N CYS A 225 4.04 -8.23 -25.40
CA CYS A 225 3.18 -7.15 -24.95
C CYS A 225 2.50 -6.46 -26.15
N ASP A 226 1.16 -6.40 -26.18
CA ASP A 226 0.37 -5.66 -27.17
C ASP A 226 0.20 -4.20 -26.73
N ASN A 227 1.03 -3.33 -27.29
CA ASN A 227 0.98 -1.91 -26.96
C ASN A 227 -0.24 -1.20 -27.57
N ASP A 228 -0.82 -1.68 -28.65
CA ASP A 228 -2.01 -1.05 -29.27
C ASP A 228 -3.24 -1.26 -28.40
N VAL A 229 -3.38 -2.43 -27.80
CA VAL A 229 -4.42 -2.71 -26.81
C VAL A 229 -4.21 -1.84 -25.56
N ILE A 230 -2.98 -1.75 -25.05
CA ILE A 230 -2.68 -0.89 -23.89
C ILE A 230 -3.07 0.56 -24.18
N GLN A 231 -2.78 1.11 -25.35
CA GLN A 231 -3.14 2.48 -25.69
C GLN A 231 -4.68 2.68 -25.69
N ARG A 232 -5.46 1.68 -26.13
CA ARG A 232 -6.95 1.74 -26.01
C ARG A 232 -7.40 1.74 -24.55
N TRP A 233 -6.83 0.87 -23.71
CA TRP A 233 -7.17 0.77 -22.29
C TRP A 233 -6.84 2.06 -21.53
N LEU A 234 -5.75 2.71 -21.86
CA LEU A 234 -5.37 3.98 -21.27
C LEU A 234 -6.37 5.12 -21.56
N GLN A 235 -7.27 4.98 -22.55
CA GLN A 235 -8.33 5.95 -22.83
C GLN A 235 -9.57 5.79 -21.94
N GLU A 236 -9.65 4.72 -21.14
CA GLU A 236 -10.77 4.51 -20.21
C GLU A 236 -10.89 5.66 -19.20
N PRO A 237 -12.13 6.01 -18.77
CA PRO A 237 -12.40 7.21 -17.96
C PRO A 237 -11.52 7.36 -16.73
N TYR A 238 -11.28 6.25 -15.99
CA TYR A 238 -10.45 6.29 -14.80
C TYR A 238 -9.04 6.80 -15.07
N PHE A 239 -8.40 6.33 -16.14
CA PHE A 239 -7.02 6.72 -16.50
C PHE A 239 -6.93 8.12 -17.09
N GLN A 240 -8.08 8.76 -17.38
CA GLN A 240 -8.15 10.15 -17.82
C GLN A 240 -8.35 11.13 -16.65
N LEU A 241 -8.64 10.65 -15.44
CA LEU A 241 -8.78 11.49 -14.26
C LEU A 241 -7.44 12.07 -13.83
N SER A 242 -7.43 13.35 -13.50
CA SER A 242 -6.30 13.99 -12.81
C SER A 242 -6.31 13.63 -11.31
N PRO A 243 -5.11 13.52 -10.67
CA PRO A 243 -5.05 13.40 -9.21
C PRO A 243 -5.69 14.59 -8.47
N PRO A 244 -6.32 14.37 -7.29
CA PRO A 244 -6.35 13.11 -6.54
C PRO A 244 -7.38 12.12 -7.08
N LYS A 245 -7.02 10.84 -7.18
CA LYS A 245 -7.89 9.74 -7.55
C LYS A 245 -7.57 8.49 -6.74
N SER A 246 -8.57 7.67 -6.45
CA SER A 246 -8.38 6.39 -5.75
C SER A 246 -9.22 5.29 -6.39
N THR A 247 -8.79 4.04 -6.21
CA THR A 247 -9.43 2.84 -6.75
C THR A 247 -9.05 1.61 -5.93
N GLY A 248 -9.64 0.47 -6.27
CA GLY A 248 -9.38 -0.79 -5.60
C GLY A 248 -9.68 -2.01 -6.47
N ARG A 249 -9.71 -3.17 -5.83
CA ARG A 249 -10.04 -4.44 -6.50
C ARG A 249 -11.49 -4.51 -7.00
N GLU A 250 -12.39 -3.66 -6.48
CA GLU A 250 -13.76 -3.50 -6.98
C GLU A 250 -13.81 -3.01 -8.42
N CYS A 251 -12.80 -2.22 -8.84
CA CYS A 251 -12.64 -1.75 -10.22
C CYS A 251 -11.75 -2.67 -11.05
N PHE A 252 -10.68 -3.19 -10.47
CA PHE A 252 -9.65 -3.99 -11.14
C PHE A 252 -9.59 -5.42 -10.58
N GLY A 253 -10.74 -6.11 -10.65
CA GLY A 253 -10.93 -7.48 -10.20
C GLY A 253 -11.23 -8.45 -11.33
N GLN A 254 -11.89 -9.57 -10.99
CA GLN A 254 -12.21 -10.66 -11.95
C GLN A 254 -13.05 -10.22 -13.14
N GLU A 255 -13.99 -9.29 -12.96
CA GLU A 255 -14.82 -8.80 -14.04
C GLU A 255 -14.02 -7.99 -15.06
N ASP A 256 -13.14 -7.10 -14.57
CA ASP A 256 -12.24 -6.32 -15.41
C ASP A 256 -11.23 -7.22 -16.13
N LEU A 257 -10.67 -8.23 -15.44
CA LEU A 257 -9.81 -9.22 -16.10
C LEU A 257 -10.53 -9.94 -17.25
N ARG A 258 -11.75 -10.45 -17.01
CA ARG A 258 -12.53 -11.13 -18.07
C ARG A 258 -12.76 -10.24 -19.29
N ARG A 259 -13.11 -8.96 -19.06
CA ARG A 259 -13.30 -7.98 -20.12
C ARG A 259 -12.00 -7.79 -20.92
N ARG A 260 -10.88 -7.57 -20.26
CA ARG A 260 -9.57 -7.36 -20.93
C ARG A 260 -9.10 -8.58 -21.69
N LEU A 261 -9.25 -9.78 -21.15
CA LEU A 261 -8.94 -11.01 -21.85
C LEU A 261 -9.83 -11.19 -23.11
N HIS A 262 -11.12 -10.84 -23.03
CA HIS A 262 -12.01 -10.83 -24.18
C HIS A 262 -11.56 -9.82 -25.26
N GLU A 263 -11.14 -8.63 -24.88
CA GLU A 263 -10.63 -7.58 -25.79
C GLU A 263 -9.29 -7.94 -26.44
N LEU A 264 -8.45 -8.74 -25.77
CA LEU A 264 -7.23 -9.31 -26.35
C LEU A 264 -7.57 -10.39 -27.40
N GLY A 265 -8.71 -11.04 -27.29
CA GLY A 265 -9.12 -12.12 -28.20
C GLY A 265 -8.33 -13.40 -27.98
N SER A 266 -8.09 -14.14 -29.07
CA SER A 266 -7.37 -15.42 -29.02
C SER A 266 -5.85 -15.17 -29.06
N VAL A 267 -5.26 -14.85 -27.89
CA VAL A 267 -3.80 -14.71 -27.71
C VAL A 267 -3.27 -15.83 -26.81
N GLU A 268 -1.99 -16.08 -26.90
CA GLU A 268 -1.30 -16.99 -25.98
C GLU A 268 -1.37 -16.44 -24.53
N ARG A 269 -1.45 -17.34 -23.54
CA ARG A 269 -1.50 -16.95 -22.10
C ARG A 269 -0.34 -16.04 -21.70
N ALA A 270 0.84 -16.32 -22.23
CA ALA A 270 2.04 -15.52 -21.99
C ALA A 270 1.91 -14.09 -22.56
N ASP A 271 1.32 -13.91 -23.75
CA ASP A 271 1.08 -12.60 -24.35
C ASP A 271 0.06 -11.79 -23.55
N ALA A 272 -0.97 -12.46 -23.02
CA ALA A 272 -1.94 -11.82 -22.12
C ALA A 272 -1.27 -11.31 -20.85
N VAL A 273 -0.46 -12.13 -20.19
CA VAL A 273 0.27 -11.72 -18.96
C VAL A 273 1.29 -10.63 -19.26
N ALA A 274 2.03 -10.73 -20.38
CA ALA A 274 2.96 -9.69 -20.82
C ALA A 274 2.24 -8.35 -21.07
N THR A 275 1.03 -8.38 -21.66
CA THR A 275 0.24 -7.18 -21.93
C THR A 275 -0.30 -6.56 -20.64
N LEU A 276 -0.80 -7.37 -19.69
CA LEU A 276 -1.23 -6.88 -18.38
C LEU A 276 -0.05 -6.27 -17.60
N THR A 277 1.12 -6.87 -17.64
CA THR A 277 2.35 -6.35 -17.03
C THR A 277 2.76 -5.01 -17.65
N GLY A 278 2.74 -4.93 -18.99
CA GLY A 278 2.99 -3.70 -19.72
C GLY A 278 1.96 -2.61 -19.44
N PHE A 279 0.69 -2.98 -19.23
CA PHE A 279 -0.39 -2.05 -18.86
C PHE A 279 -0.17 -1.44 -17.50
N THR A 280 0.22 -2.22 -16.48
CA THR A 280 0.60 -1.70 -15.16
C THR A 280 1.67 -0.60 -15.28
N ALA A 281 2.72 -0.84 -16.03
CA ALA A 281 3.77 0.15 -16.23
C ALA A 281 3.29 1.38 -17.03
N ALA A 282 2.37 1.17 -17.98
CA ALA A 282 1.85 2.22 -18.85
C ALA A 282 0.94 3.21 -18.08
N VAL A 283 0.10 2.73 -17.13
CA VAL A 283 -0.76 3.62 -16.33
C VAL A 283 0.07 4.54 -15.44
N VAL A 284 1.17 4.03 -14.87
CA VAL A 284 2.11 4.83 -14.08
C VAL A 284 2.79 5.89 -14.95
N ALA A 285 3.33 5.49 -16.10
CA ALA A 285 4.01 6.39 -17.01
C ALA A 285 3.08 7.51 -17.51
N GLN A 286 1.83 7.18 -17.85
CA GLN A 286 0.84 8.18 -18.28
C GLN A 286 0.56 9.24 -17.20
N ASP A 287 0.40 8.82 -15.95
CA ASP A 287 0.20 9.77 -14.86
C ASP A 287 1.41 10.70 -14.66
N LEU A 288 2.63 10.17 -14.77
CA LEU A 288 3.86 10.95 -14.66
C LEU A 288 4.03 11.93 -15.85
N ASP A 289 3.71 11.52 -17.08
CA ASP A 289 3.77 12.36 -18.25
C ASP A 289 2.79 13.54 -18.14
N ARG A 290 1.58 13.30 -17.65
CA ARG A 290 0.58 14.35 -17.40
C ARG A 290 1.04 15.37 -16.36
N LEU A 291 1.60 14.90 -15.25
CA LEU A 291 2.13 15.80 -14.23
C LEU A 291 3.25 16.68 -14.75
N SER A 292 4.11 16.14 -15.59
CA SER A 292 5.15 16.89 -16.26
C SER A 292 4.57 17.98 -17.17
N ALA A 293 3.52 17.64 -17.93
CA ALA A 293 2.86 18.58 -18.84
C ALA A 293 2.03 19.64 -18.11
N ASP A 294 1.22 19.22 -17.11
CA ASP A 294 0.21 20.08 -16.48
C ASP A 294 0.77 20.93 -15.34
N ARG A 295 1.76 20.43 -14.61
CA ARG A 295 2.29 21.05 -13.37
C ARG A 295 3.78 21.31 -13.39
N SER A 296 4.47 21.02 -14.48
CA SER A 296 5.94 21.11 -14.58
C SER A 296 6.65 20.35 -13.45
N ILE A 297 6.07 19.24 -13.01
CA ILE A 297 6.66 18.34 -12.03
C ILE A 297 7.52 17.32 -12.78
N HIS A 298 8.83 17.44 -12.63
CA HIS A 298 9.79 16.50 -13.23
C HIS A 298 10.45 15.68 -12.14
N LEU A 299 10.19 14.37 -12.15
CA LEU A 299 10.83 13.44 -11.23
C LEU A 299 12.28 13.18 -11.66
N LEU A 300 13.17 13.04 -10.68
CA LEU A 300 14.53 12.55 -10.90
C LEU A 300 14.65 11.05 -10.71
N GLU A 301 13.87 10.50 -9.78
CA GLU A 301 13.87 9.07 -9.49
C GLU A 301 12.49 8.56 -9.11
N LEU A 302 12.26 7.28 -9.35
CA LEU A 302 11.09 6.53 -8.95
C LEU A 302 11.55 5.33 -8.13
N LEU A 303 11.28 5.37 -6.83
CA LEU A 303 11.56 4.28 -5.90
C LEU A 303 10.36 3.32 -5.91
N VAL A 304 10.60 2.07 -6.27
CA VAL A 304 9.55 1.06 -6.41
C VAL A 304 9.59 0.12 -5.21
N ALA A 305 8.44 -0.04 -4.57
CA ALA A 305 8.21 -0.92 -3.43
C ALA A 305 7.03 -1.88 -3.70
N GLY A 306 6.75 -2.77 -2.76
CA GLY A 306 5.71 -3.79 -2.89
C GLY A 306 6.17 -5.00 -3.71
N GLY A 307 5.34 -6.05 -3.74
CA GLY A 307 5.67 -7.33 -4.38
C GLY A 307 6.03 -7.24 -5.86
N GLY A 308 5.43 -6.27 -6.58
CA GLY A 308 5.69 -6.05 -7.99
C GLY A 308 7.13 -5.63 -8.33
N CYS A 309 7.89 -5.06 -7.36
CA CYS A 309 9.30 -4.72 -7.61
C CYS A 309 10.20 -5.96 -7.81
N ARG A 310 9.72 -7.16 -7.45
CA ARG A 310 10.41 -8.44 -7.68
C ARG A 310 10.18 -9.01 -9.07
N ASN A 311 9.23 -8.44 -9.83
CA ASN A 311 9.00 -8.85 -11.21
C ASN A 311 9.93 -8.05 -12.14
N PRO A 312 11.01 -8.67 -12.70
CA PRO A 312 11.99 -7.96 -13.50
C PRO A 312 11.41 -7.45 -14.81
N VAL A 313 10.37 -8.10 -15.36
CA VAL A 313 9.68 -7.64 -16.57
C VAL A 313 8.93 -6.35 -16.29
N LEU A 314 8.20 -6.29 -15.16
CA LEU A 314 7.49 -5.07 -14.76
C LEU A 314 8.47 -3.92 -14.49
N MET A 315 9.58 -4.17 -13.80
CA MET A 315 10.63 -3.17 -13.57
C MET A 315 11.26 -2.67 -14.89
N SER A 316 11.51 -3.56 -15.83
CA SER A 316 12.01 -3.21 -17.17
C SER A 316 10.99 -2.37 -17.95
N GLU A 317 9.71 -2.73 -17.91
CA GLU A 317 8.63 -1.96 -18.55
C GLU A 317 8.49 -0.56 -17.95
N LEU A 318 8.59 -0.43 -16.63
CA LEU A 318 8.61 0.88 -15.96
C LEU A 318 9.81 1.71 -16.43
N GLN A 319 11.02 1.15 -16.41
CA GLN A 319 12.23 1.86 -16.85
C GLN A 319 12.13 2.30 -18.32
N ARG A 320 11.55 1.45 -19.18
CA ARG A 320 11.37 1.72 -20.61
C ARG A 320 10.33 2.84 -20.88
N ARG A 321 9.23 2.86 -20.09
CA ARG A 321 8.11 3.79 -20.28
C ARG A 321 8.33 5.11 -19.55
N CYS A 322 8.91 5.10 -18.36
CA CYS A 322 9.23 6.31 -17.57
C CYS A 322 10.57 6.88 -18.03
N ARG A 323 10.60 7.47 -19.23
CA ARG A 323 11.84 7.95 -19.86
C ARG A 323 12.49 9.06 -19.07
N GLY A 324 13.81 9.00 -18.91
CA GLY A 324 14.59 10.01 -18.18
C GLY A 324 14.56 9.86 -16.67
N LEU A 325 13.78 8.88 -16.12
CA LEU A 325 13.72 8.57 -14.70
C LEU A 325 14.68 7.44 -14.33
N ALA A 326 15.33 7.58 -13.17
CA ALA A 326 16.00 6.45 -12.52
C ALA A 326 14.96 5.62 -11.76
N VAL A 327 14.55 4.47 -12.30
CA VAL A 327 13.64 3.52 -11.64
C VAL A 327 14.48 2.54 -10.82
N ARG A 328 14.25 2.51 -9.49
CA ARG A 328 15.03 1.69 -8.56
C ARG A 328 14.11 1.00 -7.55
N ALA A 329 14.45 -0.21 -7.12
CA ALA A 329 13.80 -0.82 -5.96
C ALA A 329 14.15 -0.03 -4.68
N SER A 330 13.18 0.13 -3.79
CA SER A 330 13.35 0.86 -2.51
C SER A 330 14.39 0.21 -1.59
N ASP A 331 14.66 -1.08 -1.77
CA ASP A 331 15.73 -1.81 -1.08
C ASP A 331 17.12 -1.17 -1.28
N GLN A 332 17.35 -0.55 -2.44
CA GLN A 332 18.64 0.10 -2.76
C GLN A 332 18.93 1.34 -1.91
N ILE A 333 17.92 1.91 -1.27
CA ILE A 333 18.08 3.03 -0.33
C ILE A 333 17.89 2.61 1.13
N GLY A 334 17.90 1.30 1.42
CA GLY A 334 17.73 0.73 2.75
C GLY A 334 16.29 0.65 3.24
N LEU A 335 15.31 0.98 2.40
CA LEU A 335 13.88 0.82 2.69
C LEU A 335 13.40 -0.49 2.07
N ALA A 336 13.46 -1.58 2.83
CA ALA A 336 13.03 -2.89 2.37
C ALA A 336 11.57 -2.85 1.89
N ALA A 337 11.34 -3.24 0.65
CA ALA A 337 10.04 -3.11 -0.02
C ALA A 337 8.90 -3.80 0.74
N GLU A 338 9.18 -4.95 1.35
CA GLU A 338 8.20 -5.73 2.12
C GLU A 338 7.97 -5.16 3.52
N ALA A 339 9.00 -4.58 4.13
CA ALA A 339 8.93 -4.00 5.48
C ALA A 339 8.27 -2.60 5.48
N ARG A 340 8.13 -1.96 4.33
CA ARG A 340 7.78 -0.54 4.20
C ARG A 340 6.44 -0.21 4.86
N GLU A 341 5.39 -0.94 4.58
CA GLU A 341 4.07 -0.62 5.14
C GLU A 341 4.05 -0.79 6.66
N ALA A 342 4.63 -1.87 7.18
CA ALA A 342 4.76 -2.06 8.62
C ALA A 342 5.62 -0.95 9.27
N LEU A 343 6.69 -0.50 8.60
CA LEU A 343 7.52 0.62 9.06
C LEU A 343 6.72 1.93 9.12
N VAL A 344 5.81 2.16 8.16
CA VAL A 344 4.89 3.30 8.19
C VAL A 344 4.02 3.27 9.45
N PHE A 345 3.46 2.12 9.84
CA PHE A 345 2.65 2.04 11.05
C PHE A 345 3.47 2.17 12.34
N ALA A 346 4.74 1.74 12.34
CA ALA A 346 5.66 2.06 13.43
C ALA A 346 5.89 3.57 13.55
N LEU A 347 6.10 4.27 12.42
CA LEU A 347 6.28 5.72 12.37
C LEU A 347 5.00 6.47 12.80
N LEU A 348 3.82 6.06 12.32
CA LEU A 348 2.54 6.67 12.70
C LEU A 348 2.28 6.55 14.21
N ALA A 349 2.64 5.42 14.84
CA ALA A 349 2.56 5.26 16.29
C ALA A 349 3.55 6.19 17.01
N TRP A 350 4.78 6.30 16.52
CA TRP A 350 5.76 7.24 17.05
C TRP A 350 5.29 8.69 16.92
N TRP A 351 4.69 9.06 15.78
CA TRP A 351 4.07 10.37 15.56
C TRP A 351 2.91 10.62 16.54
N HIS A 352 2.05 9.61 16.73
CA HIS A 352 0.99 9.70 17.74
C HIS A 352 1.55 10.02 19.13
N HIS A 353 2.59 9.28 19.54
CA HIS A 353 3.27 9.52 20.82
C HIS A 353 3.88 10.92 20.92
N ARG A 354 4.32 11.50 19.81
CA ARG A 354 4.91 12.85 19.73
C ARG A 354 3.89 13.96 19.52
N GLY A 355 2.60 13.64 19.43
CA GLY A 355 1.56 14.61 19.11
C GLY A 355 1.68 15.20 17.69
N HIS A 356 2.35 14.49 16.77
CA HIS A 356 2.57 14.95 15.40
C HIS A 356 1.46 14.46 14.48
N PRO A 357 0.94 15.31 13.55
CA PRO A 357 -0.09 14.90 12.60
C PRO A 357 0.39 13.79 11.66
N GLY A 358 -0.46 12.78 11.46
CA GLY A 358 -0.17 11.64 10.60
C GLY A 358 -0.87 11.66 9.24
N ASN A 359 -1.94 12.48 9.06
CA ASN A 359 -2.64 12.60 7.79
C ASN A 359 -2.10 13.77 6.94
N ALA A 360 -2.45 13.77 5.66
CA ALA A 360 -2.16 14.84 4.71
C ALA A 360 -3.46 15.30 4.04
N PRO A 361 -4.07 16.42 4.44
CA PRO A 361 -5.32 16.94 3.87
C PRO A 361 -5.31 17.08 2.36
N ALA A 362 -4.18 17.49 1.79
CA ALA A 362 -4.01 17.60 0.33
C ALA A 362 -4.17 16.24 -0.41
N ILE A 363 -4.03 15.13 0.31
CA ILE A 363 -4.14 13.76 -0.23
C ILE A 363 -5.49 13.15 0.12
N THR A 364 -5.87 13.21 1.40
CA THR A 364 -7.07 12.52 1.90
C THR A 364 -8.34 13.35 1.78
N GLY A 365 -8.22 14.67 1.59
CA GLY A 365 -9.36 15.59 1.57
C GLY A 365 -9.90 15.93 2.96
N ALA A 366 -9.22 15.55 4.04
CA ALA A 366 -9.59 15.95 5.39
C ALA A 366 -9.53 17.47 5.55
N THR A 367 -10.38 18.03 6.42
CA THR A 367 -10.46 19.48 6.62
C THR A 367 -9.24 20.10 7.30
N ARG A 368 -8.42 19.30 7.98
CA ARG A 368 -7.18 19.72 8.65
C ARG A 368 -6.27 18.55 8.96
N GLU A 369 -5.03 18.86 9.29
CA GLU A 369 -4.08 17.91 9.87
C GLU A 369 -4.51 17.44 11.26
N THR A 370 -4.24 16.17 11.59
CA THR A 370 -4.56 15.58 12.90
C THR A 370 -3.62 14.42 13.22
N CYS A 371 -3.41 14.19 14.52
CA CYS A 371 -2.81 12.94 14.99
C CYS A 371 -3.73 11.77 14.63
N LEU A 372 -3.13 10.72 14.10
CA LEU A 372 -3.85 9.50 13.74
C LEU A 372 -3.72 8.44 14.85
N GLY A 373 -4.75 7.63 14.98
CA GLY A 373 -4.79 6.49 15.87
C GLY A 373 -5.34 6.81 17.27
N VAL A 374 -5.61 5.73 17.99
CA VAL A 374 -6.02 5.73 19.40
C VAL A 374 -5.04 4.85 20.16
N ARG A 375 -4.58 5.31 21.32
CA ARG A 375 -3.67 4.58 22.18
C ARG A 375 -4.43 3.78 23.23
N VAL A 376 -4.03 2.52 23.40
CA VAL A 376 -4.45 1.63 24.48
C VAL A 376 -3.22 1.15 25.23
N ASP A 377 -3.23 1.29 26.54
CA ASP A 377 -2.18 0.78 27.42
C ASP A 377 -2.56 -0.61 27.97
N PRO A 378 -1.58 -1.49 28.29
CA PRO A 378 -1.85 -2.74 28.99
C PRO A 378 -2.42 -2.43 30.39
N ALA A 379 -3.24 -3.35 30.91
CA ALA A 379 -3.82 -3.23 32.24
C ALA A 379 -2.77 -3.38 33.37
#